data_ba7fbff31fd0f32dba8e80a6cb018b78
#
_entry.id   ba7fbff31fd0f32dba8e80a6cb018b78
#
_cell.length_a   1.000
_cell.length_b   1.000
_cell.length_c   1.000
_cell.angle_alpha   90.00
_cell.angle_beta   90.00
_cell.angle_gamma   90.00
#
_symmetry.space_group_name_H-M   'P 1'
#
loop_
_entity.id
_entity.type
_entity.pdbx_description
1 polymer ?
#
loop_
_entity_poly.entity_id
_entity_poly.type
_entity_poly.pdbx_seq_one_letter_code
_entity_poly.pdbx_strand_id
1 'polypeptide(L)'
;MNFLRFHLLYIYYILLHLSLTGSSFLQIGDAISLRLDSSVKYTNTSNVLKLQSNEKSDAFFTLSPGAVVTFGTAGTALDINLRANYDFLEYRKYSDLDTELLKVSLNGSYRPSSVLNTTFNYAYYEGQNAISEYSVNVGGADTLIETVTESASFTTRYNYSPKLSFSLGANLKDLSYDTYANALSSKKSVSIPFKLSYHYSEKLSIVYGVSITDTKIGERISTTTSGYDTESIYYNVGLRGDILPKLIGSFDIGYRTLSFSTNTKDFNGLGVTSALTWRMTPKFKTLFKVSRDFDAAGSGSTYRATTGNISSIYSINSDYKLSLGYGHTLKFFRSDIVRGTDSRDETLDSFSLKLHYIPSANYAVTAGYRYVKSDAQQDYDLNEYELSAQVRY
;
A
#
# COMPACT_ATOMS: atom_id res chain seq x y z
N MET A 1 15.59 -26.91 13.89
CA MET A 1 14.82 -26.58 12.69
C MET A 1 13.57 -27.44 12.44
N ASN A 2 13.60 -28.77 12.54
CA ASN A 2 12.41 -29.61 12.28
C ASN A 2 11.31 -29.55 13.39
N PHE A 3 11.63 -29.15 14.59
CA PHE A 3 10.70 -29.15 15.73
C PHE A 3 9.66 -28.00 15.63
N LEU A 4 10.08 -26.83 15.14
CA LEU A 4 9.20 -25.67 14.95
C LEU A 4 8.19 -25.92 13.80
N ARG A 5 8.61 -26.58 12.72
CA ARG A 5 7.76 -26.94 11.57
C ARG A 5 6.59 -27.83 11.96
N PHE A 6 6.81 -28.81 12.84
CA PHE A 6 5.76 -29.71 13.32
C PHE A 6 4.74 -28.99 14.20
N HIS A 7 5.18 -28.05 15.03
CA HIS A 7 4.29 -27.29 15.91
C HIS A 7 3.45 -26.27 15.15
N LEU A 8 4.02 -25.62 14.13
CA LEU A 8 3.29 -24.67 13.28
C LEU A 8 2.22 -25.38 12.44
N LEU A 9 2.52 -26.55 11.86
CA LEU A 9 1.53 -27.38 11.16
C LEU A 9 0.45 -27.91 12.10
N TYR A 10 0.78 -28.24 13.33
CA TYR A 10 -0.17 -28.71 14.34
C TYR A 10 -1.09 -27.58 14.84
N ILE A 11 -0.54 -26.38 15.05
CA ILE A 11 -1.33 -25.17 15.38
C ILE A 11 -2.27 -24.83 14.21
N TYR A 12 -1.78 -24.92 12.97
CA TYR A 12 -2.61 -24.68 11.78
C TYR A 12 -3.73 -25.74 11.65
N TYR A 13 -3.44 -27.00 11.94
CA TYR A 13 -4.42 -28.08 11.96
C TYR A 13 -5.49 -27.85 13.05
N ILE A 14 -5.11 -27.39 14.23
CA ILE A 14 -6.04 -27.04 15.30
C ILE A 14 -6.89 -25.83 14.88
N LEU A 15 -6.31 -24.78 14.29
CA LEU A 15 -7.03 -23.60 13.81
C LEU A 15 -8.03 -23.97 12.69
N LEU A 16 -7.68 -24.90 11.82
CA LEU A 16 -8.55 -25.38 10.76
C LEU A 16 -9.78 -26.15 11.30
N HIS A 17 -9.61 -26.90 12.38
CA HIS A 17 -10.73 -27.62 13.03
C HIS A 17 -11.61 -26.76 13.92
N LEU A 18 -11.10 -25.65 14.46
CA LEU A 18 -11.88 -24.70 15.25
C LEU A 18 -12.77 -23.78 14.41
N SER A 19 -12.52 -23.65 13.10
CA SER A 19 -13.17 -22.68 12.22
C SER A 19 -14.59 -23.00 11.75
N LEU A 20 -15.26 -24.00 12.30
CA LEU A 20 -16.58 -24.44 11.86
C LEU A 20 -17.77 -23.63 12.42
N THR A 21 -17.55 -22.72 13.34
CA THR A 21 -18.60 -21.90 13.92
C THR A 21 -18.31 -20.41 13.72
N GLY A 22 -19.00 -19.73 12.85
CA GLY A 22 -18.79 -18.33 12.44
C GLY A 22 -18.94 -17.23 13.50
N SER A 23 -18.53 -17.49 14.74
CA SER A 23 -18.49 -16.54 15.86
C SER A 23 -17.09 -15.93 16.03
N SER A 24 -17.03 -14.72 16.59
CA SER A 24 -15.76 -14.14 17.06
C SER A 24 -15.13 -15.06 18.13
N PHE A 25 -13.79 -15.19 18.13
CA PHE A 25 -13.04 -15.97 19.11
C PHE A 25 -13.36 -15.56 20.55
N LEU A 26 -13.51 -14.27 20.79
CA LEU A 26 -13.96 -13.70 22.05
C LEU A 26 -14.80 -12.46 21.78
N GLN A 27 -15.95 -12.37 22.46
CA GLN A 27 -16.80 -11.19 22.44
C GLN A 27 -17.04 -10.73 23.88
N ILE A 28 -16.82 -9.44 24.16
CA ILE A 28 -17.05 -8.83 25.46
C ILE A 28 -18.17 -7.81 25.29
N GLY A 29 -19.37 -8.19 25.69
CA GLY A 29 -20.59 -7.43 25.40
C GLY A 29 -20.79 -7.26 23.90
N ASP A 30 -21.46 -6.17 23.52
CA ASP A 30 -21.69 -5.83 22.12
C ASP A 30 -20.59 -4.90 21.54
N ALA A 31 -19.63 -4.48 22.37
CA ALA A 31 -18.69 -3.42 22.02
C ALA A 31 -17.33 -3.93 21.58
N ILE A 32 -16.86 -5.08 22.04
CA ILE A 32 -15.51 -5.57 21.75
C ILE A 32 -15.59 -6.97 21.17
N SER A 33 -14.95 -7.18 20.02
CA SER A 33 -14.75 -8.51 19.44
C SER A 33 -13.27 -8.76 19.13
N LEU A 34 -12.78 -9.94 19.47
CA LEU A 34 -11.49 -10.47 19.06
C LEU A 34 -11.73 -11.57 18.04
N ARG A 35 -11.08 -11.48 16.90
CA ARG A 35 -11.04 -12.52 15.88
C ARG A 35 -9.60 -12.93 15.62
N LEU A 36 -9.39 -14.21 15.42
CA LEU A 36 -8.12 -14.72 14.90
C LEU A 36 -8.19 -14.78 13.37
N ASP A 37 -7.16 -14.31 12.71
CA ASP A 37 -7.06 -14.24 11.25
C ASP A 37 -5.71 -14.82 10.86
N SER A 38 -5.71 -15.97 10.21
CA SER A 38 -4.47 -16.67 9.85
C SER A 38 -4.50 -17.03 8.37
N SER A 39 -3.35 -16.95 7.72
CA SER A 39 -3.21 -17.41 6.35
C SER A 39 -1.92 -18.17 6.13
N VAL A 40 -1.97 -19.10 5.19
CA VAL A 40 -0.78 -19.74 4.60
C VAL A 40 -0.77 -19.44 3.11
N LYS A 41 0.40 -19.10 2.60
CA LYS A 41 0.60 -18.82 1.18
C LYS A 41 1.85 -19.53 0.69
N TYR A 42 1.72 -20.24 -0.42
CA TYR A 42 2.82 -20.75 -1.22
C TYR A 42 3.02 -19.83 -2.41
N THR A 43 4.26 -19.38 -2.64
CA THR A 43 4.64 -18.57 -3.79
C THR A 43 5.79 -19.25 -4.52
N ASN A 44 5.67 -19.37 -5.84
CA ASN A 44 6.75 -19.78 -6.73
C ASN A 44 7.08 -18.60 -7.63
N THR A 45 8.34 -18.19 -7.65
CA THR A 45 8.82 -17.04 -8.44
C THR A 45 9.99 -17.44 -9.34
N SER A 46 10.00 -16.92 -10.57
CA SER A 46 11.11 -17.15 -11.51
C SER A 46 12.37 -16.35 -11.13
N ASN A 47 12.22 -15.23 -10.38
CA ASN A 47 13.31 -14.29 -10.11
C ASN A 47 13.14 -13.64 -8.73
N VAL A 48 13.51 -14.37 -7.66
CA VAL A 48 13.28 -13.93 -6.27
C VAL A 48 14.04 -12.66 -5.90
N LEU A 49 15.20 -12.45 -6.48
CA LEU A 49 16.06 -11.28 -6.26
C LEU A 49 15.85 -10.15 -7.30
N LYS A 50 14.97 -10.37 -8.29
CA LYS A 50 14.69 -9.41 -9.37
C LYS A 50 15.97 -8.95 -10.08
N LEU A 51 16.81 -9.90 -10.45
CA LEU A 51 18.07 -9.65 -11.16
C LEU A 51 17.83 -9.52 -12.66
N GLN A 52 18.65 -8.70 -13.32
CA GLN A 52 18.65 -8.52 -14.77
C GLN A 52 19.21 -9.74 -15.51
N SER A 53 20.16 -10.43 -14.91
CA SER A 53 20.78 -11.62 -15.45
C SER A 53 21.05 -12.62 -14.32
N ASN A 54 21.21 -13.90 -14.65
CA ASN A 54 21.37 -14.98 -13.68
C ASN A 54 20.19 -15.04 -12.71
N GLU A 55 18.99 -14.96 -13.24
CA GLU A 55 17.75 -15.03 -12.46
C GLU A 55 17.75 -16.21 -11.50
N LYS A 56 17.33 -15.94 -10.27
CA LYS A 56 17.26 -16.96 -9.22
C LYS A 56 15.81 -17.32 -8.96
N SER A 57 15.38 -18.48 -9.44
CA SER A 57 14.04 -19.01 -9.15
C SER A 57 14.00 -19.67 -7.79
N ASP A 58 12.95 -19.38 -7.02
CA ASP A 58 12.68 -20.05 -5.76
C ASP A 58 11.17 -20.21 -5.51
N ALA A 59 10.87 -21.01 -4.50
CA ALA A 59 9.54 -21.11 -3.94
C ALA A 59 9.62 -20.95 -2.43
N PHE A 60 8.67 -20.22 -1.86
CA PHE A 60 8.64 -19.97 -0.44
C PHE A 60 7.23 -20.06 0.13
N PHE A 61 7.18 -20.39 1.42
CA PHE A 61 5.96 -20.36 2.21
C PHE A 61 5.91 -19.10 3.05
N THR A 62 4.72 -18.52 3.17
CA THR A 62 4.44 -17.46 4.14
C THR A 62 3.34 -17.98 5.05
N LEU A 63 3.62 -18.08 6.33
CA LEU A 63 2.63 -18.33 7.37
C LEU A 63 2.36 -17.01 8.11
N SER A 64 1.10 -16.59 8.15
CA SER A 64 0.71 -15.28 8.70
C SER A 64 -0.36 -15.47 9.78
N PRO A 65 -0.01 -15.89 11.02
CA PRO A 65 -0.93 -15.80 12.14
C PRO A 65 -1.21 -14.33 12.45
N GLY A 66 -2.45 -14.05 12.83
CA GLY A 66 -2.86 -12.68 13.16
C GLY A 66 -4.11 -12.62 14.02
N ALA A 67 -4.35 -11.43 14.53
CA ALA A 67 -5.50 -11.11 15.34
C ALA A 67 -6.10 -9.77 14.96
N VAL A 68 -7.40 -9.66 15.11
CA VAL A 68 -8.16 -8.43 14.86
C VAL A 68 -9.02 -8.15 16.08
N VAL A 69 -8.78 -7.00 16.72
CA VAL A 69 -9.62 -6.47 17.78
C VAL A 69 -10.48 -5.35 17.20
N THR A 70 -11.79 -5.47 17.33
CA THR A 70 -12.73 -4.41 16.94
C THR A 70 -13.39 -3.88 18.21
N PHE A 71 -13.38 -2.56 18.36
CA PHE A 71 -14.09 -1.84 19.41
C PHE A 71 -15.14 -0.94 18.78
N GLY A 72 -16.37 -1.00 19.29
CA GLY A 72 -17.52 -0.32 18.74
C GLY A 72 -18.28 -1.16 17.73
N THR A 73 -19.53 -0.79 17.49
CA THR A 73 -20.41 -1.40 16.49
C THR A 73 -20.84 -0.37 15.47
N ALA A 74 -21.39 -0.81 14.32
CA ALA A 74 -21.93 0.09 13.32
C ALA A 74 -23.00 1.02 13.97
N GLY A 75 -22.74 2.34 13.95
CA GLY A 75 -23.62 3.36 14.54
C GLY A 75 -23.17 3.88 15.91
N THR A 76 -22.11 3.35 16.52
CA THR A 76 -21.49 3.97 17.70
C THR A 76 -20.70 5.22 17.33
N ALA A 77 -20.54 6.14 18.29
CA ALA A 77 -19.76 7.34 18.07
C ALA A 77 -18.27 7.04 17.81
N LEU A 78 -17.75 5.96 18.38
CA LEU A 78 -16.37 5.53 18.26
C LEU A 78 -16.33 4.11 17.70
N ASP A 79 -15.52 3.92 16.65
CA ASP A 79 -15.24 2.64 16.02
C ASP A 79 -13.72 2.52 15.83
N ILE A 80 -13.13 1.44 16.34
CA ILE A 80 -11.69 1.17 16.25
C ILE A 80 -11.48 -0.27 15.80
N ASN A 81 -10.58 -0.46 14.85
CA ASN A 81 -10.12 -1.76 14.39
C ASN A 81 -8.59 -1.83 14.49
N LEU A 82 -8.09 -2.69 15.35
CA LEU A 82 -6.66 -3.01 15.50
C LEU A 82 -6.41 -4.39 14.88
N ARG A 83 -5.48 -4.47 13.96
CA ARG A 83 -5.00 -5.72 13.36
C ARG A 83 -3.50 -5.86 13.58
N ALA A 84 -3.08 -7.04 14.00
CA ALA A 84 -1.67 -7.43 14.05
C ALA A 84 -1.50 -8.77 13.35
N ASN A 85 -0.51 -8.88 12.47
CA ASN A 85 -0.09 -10.09 11.78
C ASN A 85 1.43 -10.23 11.90
N TYR A 86 1.89 -11.46 12.03
CA TYR A 86 3.31 -11.79 12.03
C TYR A 86 3.55 -12.80 10.91
N ASP A 87 4.37 -12.43 9.92
CA ASP A 87 4.62 -13.26 8.74
C ASP A 87 5.94 -13.98 8.91
N PHE A 88 5.91 -15.31 8.84
CA PHE A 88 7.09 -16.17 8.75
C PHE A 88 7.29 -16.55 7.29
N LEU A 89 8.41 -16.15 6.70
CA LEU A 89 8.79 -16.47 5.32
C LEU A 89 9.90 -17.51 5.34
N GLU A 90 9.67 -18.66 4.70
CA GLU A 90 10.65 -19.74 4.55
C GLU A 90 10.89 -20.03 3.08
N TYR A 91 12.10 -19.80 2.61
CA TYR A 91 12.54 -20.05 1.24
C TYR A 91 13.06 -21.47 1.08
N ARG A 92 12.78 -22.10 -0.06
CA ARG A 92 13.11 -23.49 -0.30
C ARG A 92 14.58 -23.70 -0.64
N LYS A 93 15.14 -22.84 -1.50
CA LYS A 93 16.53 -22.94 -1.99
C LYS A 93 17.45 -21.94 -1.27
N TYR A 94 16.99 -20.74 -1.07
CA TYR A 94 17.77 -19.62 -0.50
C TYR A 94 17.30 -19.35 0.92
N SER A 95 17.62 -20.28 1.84
CA SER A 95 17.21 -20.16 3.25
C SER A 95 17.89 -19.00 4.02
N ASP A 96 18.90 -18.40 3.45
CA ASP A 96 19.50 -17.13 3.91
C ASP A 96 18.60 -15.91 3.70
N LEU A 97 17.54 -16.07 2.90
CA LEU A 97 16.49 -15.06 2.73
C LEU A 97 15.30 -15.26 3.69
N ASP A 98 15.31 -16.31 4.51
CA ASP A 98 14.24 -16.52 5.51
C ASP A 98 14.14 -15.31 6.43
N THR A 99 12.92 -14.86 6.70
CA THR A 99 12.69 -13.66 7.51
C THR A 99 11.34 -13.71 8.22
N GLU A 100 11.21 -12.86 9.21
CA GLU A 100 10.02 -12.67 10.02
C GLU A 100 9.61 -11.20 9.96
N LEU A 101 8.34 -10.91 9.65
CA LEU A 101 7.87 -9.54 9.39
C LEU A 101 6.62 -9.22 10.20
N LEU A 102 6.70 -8.17 11.02
CA LEU A 102 5.58 -7.66 11.79
C LEU A 102 4.76 -6.66 10.97
N LYS A 103 3.44 -6.77 11.05
CA LYS A 103 2.47 -5.87 10.44
C LYS A 103 1.41 -5.50 11.45
N VAL A 104 1.31 -4.22 11.78
CA VAL A 104 0.29 -3.70 12.69
C VAL A 104 -0.49 -2.59 12.00
N SER A 105 -1.81 -2.59 12.12
CA SER A 105 -2.63 -1.48 11.66
C SER A 105 -3.73 -1.16 12.65
N LEU A 106 -3.91 0.13 12.90
CA LEU A 106 -4.99 0.68 13.70
C LEU A 106 -5.80 1.62 12.81
N ASN A 107 -7.09 1.39 12.70
CA ASN A 107 -8.01 2.25 11.98
C ASN A 107 -9.13 2.65 12.94
N GLY A 108 -9.52 3.91 12.93
CA GLY A 108 -10.61 4.35 13.76
C GLY A 108 -11.39 5.52 13.18
N SER A 109 -12.62 5.64 13.64
CA SER A 109 -13.46 6.78 13.35
C SER A 109 -14.20 7.23 14.61
N TYR A 110 -14.28 8.53 14.79
CA TYR A 110 -15.00 9.17 15.86
C TYR A 110 -16.03 10.17 15.30
N ARG A 111 -17.30 9.90 15.59
CA ARG A 111 -18.46 10.66 15.09
C ARG A 111 -19.36 11.07 16.25
N PRO A 112 -18.96 12.07 17.05
CA PRO A 112 -19.74 12.51 18.21
C PRO A 112 -21.05 13.17 17.82
N SER A 113 -21.17 13.63 16.57
CA SER A 113 -22.36 14.29 16.03
C SER A 113 -22.46 14.09 14.52
N SER A 114 -23.58 14.50 13.92
CA SER A 114 -23.79 14.49 12.46
C SER A 114 -22.90 15.49 11.71
N VAL A 115 -22.39 16.50 12.41
CA VAL A 115 -21.57 17.56 11.79
C VAL A 115 -20.07 17.31 11.90
N LEU A 116 -19.61 16.48 12.85
CA LEU A 116 -18.19 16.22 13.07
C LEU A 116 -17.87 14.75 12.84
N ASN A 117 -16.90 14.50 11.96
CA ASN A 117 -16.37 13.17 11.71
C ASN A 117 -14.83 13.23 11.68
N THR A 118 -14.21 12.47 12.56
CA THR A 118 -12.76 12.33 12.64
C THR A 118 -12.38 10.90 12.32
N THR A 119 -11.38 10.70 11.46
CA THR A 119 -10.78 9.41 11.16
C THR A 119 -9.30 9.44 11.53
N PHE A 120 -8.80 8.35 12.05
CA PHE A 120 -7.39 8.16 12.34
C PHE A 120 -6.94 6.78 11.90
N ASN A 121 -5.74 6.70 11.35
CA ASN A 121 -5.14 5.45 10.92
C ASN A 121 -3.67 5.47 11.33
N TYR A 122 -3.17 4.33 11.74
CA TYR A 122 -1.76 4.06 11.95
C TYR A 122 -1.42 2.72 11.31
N ALA A 123 -0.28 2.62 10.68
CA ALA A 123 0.25 1.36 10.19
C ALA A 123 1.76 1.30 10.40
N TYR A 124 2.21 0.18 10.93
CA TYR A 124 3.59 -0.27 11.01
C TYR A 124 3.73 -1.50 10.12
N TYR A 125 4.69 -1.49 9.23
CA TYR A 125 4.87 -2.53 8.24
C TYR A 125 6.35 -2.81 8.03
N GLU A 126 6.77 -4.01 8.39
CA GLU A 126 8.05 -4.57 7.99
C GLU A 126 7.90 -5.27 6.65
N GLY A 127 8.86 -5.10 5.76
CA GLY A 127 8.86 -5.66 4.42
C GLY A 127 10.24 -6.10 3.98
N GLN A 128 10.29 -7.05 3.05
CA GLN A 128 11.51 -7.53 2.42
C GLN A 128 11.36 -7.37 0.91
N ASN A 129 12.29 -6.68 0.27
CA ASN A 129 12.21 -6.31 -1.15
C ASN A 129 13.58 -6.41 -1.83
N ALA A 130 13.58 -6.67 -3.13
CA ALA A 130 14.82 -6.66 -3.91
C ALA A 130 15.39 -5.25 -4.05
N ILE A 131 16.72 -5.13 -4.09
CA ILE A 131 17.42 -3.84 -4.18
C ILE A 131 17.09 -3.07 -5.47
N SER A 132 16.79 -3.77 -6.56
CA SER A 132 16.39 -3.19 -7.84
C SER A 132 15.12 -2.32 -7.75
N GLU A 133 14.26 -2.58 -6.77
CA GLU A 133 13.04 -1.78 -6.57
C GLU A 133 13.30 -0.36 -6.04
N TYR A 134 14.49 -0.11 -5.51
CA TYR A 134 14.86 1.18 -4.94
C TYR A 134 15.60 2.11 -5.90
N SER A 135 15.73 1.72 -7.19
CA SER A 135 16.44 2.48 -8.20
C SER A 135 17.89 2.83 -7.78
N VAL A 136 18.57 1.83 -7.21
CA VAL A 136 19.95 1.90 -6.72
C VAL A 136 20.73 0.74 -7.30
N ASN A 137 21.95 1.00 -7.75
CA ASN A 137 22.92 -0.04 -8.06
C ASN A 137 23.91 -0.16 -6.90
N VAL A 138 23.75 -1.18 -6.08
CA VAL A 138 24.74 -1.57 -5.07
C VAL A 138 25.39 -2.86 -5.58
N GLY A 139 26.59 -2.73 -6.14
CA GLY A 139 27.27 -3.86 -6.76
C GLY A 139 27.40 -5.05 -5.81
N GLY A 140 27.00 -6.23 -6.27
CA GLY A 140 27.13 -7.51 -5.56
C GLY A 140 26.03 -7.82 -4.51
N ALA A 141 24.95 -7.05 -4.47
CA ALA A 141 23.86 -7.31 -3.54
C ALA A 141 22.87 -8.35 -4.10
N ASP A 142 23.24 -9.61 -3.99
CA ASP A 142 22.37 -10.77 -4.27
C ASP A 142 21.50 -11.08 -3.05
N THR A 143 20.84 -10.07 -2.47
CA THR A 143 20.03 -10.21 -1.26
C THR A 143 18.77 -9.35 -1.32
N LEU A 144 17.86 -9.59 -0.41
CA LEU A 144 16.69 -8.76 -0.18
C LEU A 144 16.99 -7.72 0.91
N ILE A 145 16.32 -6.59 0.81
CA ILE A 145 16.45 -5.47 1.74
C ILE A 145 15.25 -5.46 2.67
N GLU A 146 15.51 -5.44 3.96
CA GLU A 146 14.50 -5.27 4.99
C GLU A 146 14.21 -3.79 5.21
N THR A 147 12.93 -3.48 5.24
CA THR A 147 12.41 -2.12 5.35
C THR A 147 11.39 -2.02 6.44
N VAL A 148 11.36 -0.87 7.11
CA VAL A 148 10.29 -0.48 8.03
C VAL A 148 9.57 0.72 7.45
N THR A 149 8.25 0.60 7.33
CA THR A 149 7.38 1.71 6.94
C THR A 149 6.39 1.99 8.05
N GLU A 150 6.46 3.19 8.61
CA GLU A 150 5.45 3.71 9.52
C GLU A 150 4.60 4.76 8.82
N SER A 151 3.31 4.73 9.05
CA SER A 151 2.40 5.77 8.58
C SER A 151 1.33 6.07 9.61
N ALA A 152 1.03 7.34 9.78
CA ALA A 152 -0.07 7.81 10.59
C ALA A 152 -0.87 8.84 9.81
N SER A 153 -2.19 8.79 9.89
CA SER A 153 -3.06 9.79 9.32
C SER A 153 -4.17 10.16 10.28
N PHE A 154 -4.48 11.43 10.31
CA PHE A 154 -5.58 12.00 11.07
C PHE A 154 -6.33 12.94 10.14
N THR A 155 -7.65 12.85 10.10
CA THR A 155 -8.49 13.73 9.29
C THR A 155 -9.77 14.05 10.03
N THR A 156 -10.03 15.32 10.22
CA THR A 156 -11.30 15.83 10.77
C THR A 156 -12.08 16.54 9.68
N ARG A 157 -13.33 16.16 9.54
CA ARG A 157 -14.30 16.79 8.66
C ARG A 157 -15.39 17.45 9.49
N TYR A 158 -15.66 18.71 9.18
CA TYR A 158 -16.74 19.49 9.77
C TYR A 158 -17.77 19.87 8.68
N ASN A 159 -19.01 19.42 8.84
CA ASN A 159 -20.14 19.75 7.97
C ASN A 159 -20.77 21.06 8.47
N TYR A 160 -20.32 22.18 7.91
CA TYR A 160 -20.83 23.52 8.29
C TYR A 160 -22.29 23.70 7.92
N SER A 161 -22.70 23.19 6.77
CA SER A 161 -24.07 23.23 6.28
C SER A 161 -24.34 22.00 5.38
N PRO A 162 -25.60 21.75 4.98
CA PRO A 162 -25.91 20.69 4.01
C PRO A 162 -25.15 20.81 2.69
N LYS A 163 -24.69 22.03 2.34
CA LYS A 163 -23.96 22.29 1.08
C LYS A 163 -22.46 22.49 1.25
N LEU A 164 -21.97 22.67 2.47
CA LEU A 164 -20.57 23.05 2.68
C LEU A 164 -19.93 22.24 3.80
N SER A 165 -18.78 21.65 3.53
CA SER A 165 -17.95 21.00 4.55
C SER A 165 -16.47 21.33 4.38
N PHE A 166 -15.76 21.35 5.51
CA PHE A 166 -14.32 21.55 5.61
C PHE A 166 -13.66 20.28 6.10
N SER A 167 -12.45 20.03 5.63
CA SER A 167 -11.65 18.90 6.12
C SER A 167 -10.21 19.35 6.31
N LEU A 168 -9.66 19.06 7.48
CA LEU A 168 -8.26 19.28 7.82
C LEU A 168 -7.65 17.93 8.20
N GLY A 169 -6.45 17.66 7.72
CA GLY A 169 -5.73 16.42 8.01
C GLY A 169 -4.27 16.65 8.37
N ALA A 170 -3.66 15.58 8.87
CA ALA A 170 -2.23 15.44 9.02
C ALA A 170 -1.86 14.00 8.64
N ASN A 171 -0.86 13.83 7.78
CA ASN A 171 -0.34 12.54 7.38
C ASN A 171 1.17 12.51 7.65
N LEU A 172 1.64 11.44 8.25
CA LEU A 172 3.04 11.15 8.52
C LEU A 172 3.38 9.85 7.80
N LYS A 173 4.54 9.81 7.16
CA LYS A 173 5.10 8.59 6.60
C LYS A 173 6.60 8.58 6.83
N ASP A 174 7.09 7.49 7.40
CA ASP A 174 8.52 7.23 7.62
C ASP A 174 8.87 5.91 6.93
N LEU A 175 9.93 5.92 6.12
CA LEU A 175 10.51 4.75 5.47
C LEU A 175 11.98 4.67 5.87
N SER A 176 12.35 3.61 6.56
CA SER A 176 13.72 3.28 6.94
C SER A 176 14.13 1.90 6.44
N TYR A 177 15.42 1.63 6.50
CA TYR A 177 16.03 0.39 6.03
C TYR A 177 16.83 -0.22 7.17
N ASP A 178 16.54 -1.49 7.52
CA ASP A 178 17.27 -2.23 8.54
C ASP A 178 18.56 -2.82 7.96
N THR A 179 18.49 -3.28 6.71
CA THR A 179 19.66 -3.72 5.96
C THR A 179 20.08 -2.66 4.94
N TYR A 180 21.36 -2.52 4.67
CA TYR A 180 21.93 -1.51 3.75
C TYR A 180 21.56 -0.05 4.08
N ALA A 181 21.27 0.26 5.34
CA ALA A 181 20.90 1.60 5.80
C ALA A 181 21.91 2.68 5.39
N ASN A 182 23.20 2.33 5.27
CA ASN A 182 24.26 3.23 4.81
C ASN A 182 24.26 3.48 3.29
N ALA A 183 23.62 2.62 2.51
CA ALA A 183 23.59 2.67 1.04
C ALA A 183 22.29 3.23 0.49
N LEU A 184 21.26 3.34 1.32
CA LEU A 184 19.92 3.77 0.94
C LEU A 184 19.50 5.01 1.73
N SER A 185 18.81 5.94 1.09
CA SER A 185 18.28 7.15 1.73
C SER A 185 16.92 6.87 2.36
N SER A 186 16.82 6.97 3.67
CA SER A 186 15.55 6.98 4.40
C SER A 186 14.69 8.17 3.97
N LYS A 187 13.38 8.08 4.21
CA LYS A 187 12.46 9.15 3.83
C LYS A 187 11.40 9.35 4.90
N LYS A 188 11.29 10.58 5.40
CA LYS A 188 10.26 10.99 6.33
C LYS A 188 9.44 12.15 5.76
N SER A 189 8.12 11.97 5.65
CA SER A 189 7.21 12.97 5.08
C SER A 189 6.12 13.34 6.07
N VAL A 190 5.83 14.64 6.14
CA VAL A 190 4.69 15.21 6.87
C VAL A 190 3.83 15.99 5.88
N SER A 191 2.55 15.69 5.79
CA SER A 191 1.61 16.36 4.88
C SER A 191 0.40 16.89 5.62
N ILE A 192 0.04 18.14 5.36
CA ILE A 192 -1.12 18.83 5.95
C ILE A 192 -2.09 19.18 4.82
N PRO A 193 -3.09 18.32 4.53
CA PRO A 193 -4.13 18.61 3.56
C PRO A 193 -5.27 19.42 4.20
N PHE A 194 -5.69 20.48 3.53
CA PHE A 194 -6.95 21.19 3.78
C PHE A 194 -7.87 21.06 2.56
N LYS A 195 -9.16 20.80 2.79
CA LYS A 195 -10.15 20.64 1.72
C LYS A 195 -11.43 21.38 2.06
N LEU A 196 -11.95 22.09 1.08
CA LEU A 196 -13.29 22.67 1.06
C LEU A 196 -14.15 21.87 0.08
N SER A 197 -15.28 21.34 0.54
CA SER A 197 -16.20 20.57 -0.30
C SER A 197 -17.53 21.30 -0.42
N TYR A 198 -17.94 21.55 -1.66
CA TYR A 198 -19.27 22.05 -2.00
C TYR A 198 -20.13 20.89 -2.50
N HIS A 199 -21.20 20.55 -1.76
CA HIS A 199 -22.14 19.50 -2.11
C HIS A 199 -23.10 20.01 -3.17
N TYR A 200 -22.74 19.78 -4.46
CA TYR A 200 -23.57 20.15 -5.61
C TYR A 200 -24.90 19.41 -5.56
N SER A 201 -24.89 18.13 -5.23
CA SER A 201 -26.05 17.29 -4.94
C SER A 201 -25.78 16.42 -3.73
N GLU A 202 -26.77 15.64 -3.29
CA GLU A 202 -26.61 14.65 -2.20
C GLU A 202 -25.53 13.59 -2.52
N LYS A 203 -25.23 13.36 -3.80
CA LYS A 203 -24.32 12.31 -4.26
C LYS A 203 -23.03 12.84 -4.85
N LEU A 204 -22.94 14.13 -5.22
CA LEU A 204 -21.78 14.69 -5.90
C LEU A 204 -21.31 15.95 -5.18
N SER A 205 -20.02 16.00 -4.90
CA SER A 205 -19.33 17.16 -4.32
C SER A 205 -18.21 17.65 -5.24
N ILE A 206 -18.07 18.97 -5.33
CA ILE A 206 -16.89 19.65 -5.89
C ILE A 206 -15.96 19.93 -4.72
N VAL A 207 -14.69 19.59 -4.86
CA VAL A 207 -13.69 19.72 -3.80
C VAL A 207 -12.56 20.63 -4.25
N TYR A 208 -12.23 21.62 -3.42
CA TYR A 208 -11.03 22.43 -3.55
C TYR A 208 -10.05 22.04 -2.46
N GLY A 209 -8.80 21.82 -2.81
CA GLY A 209 -7.80 21.34 -1.86
C GLY A 209 -6.49 22.09 -1.96
N VAL A 210 -5.83 22.20 -0.81
CA VAL A 210 -4.43 22.61 -0.68
C VAL A 210 -3.76 21.60 0.24
N SER A 211 -2.59 21.11 -0.15
CA SER A 211 -1.78 20.23 0.69
C SER A 211 -0.35 20.72 0.69
N ILE A 212 0.22 20.89 1.87
CA ILE A 212 1.63 21.21 2.07
C ILE A 212 2.29 19.92 2.58
N THR A 213 3.40 19.54 1.95
CA THR A 213 4.13 18.31 2.31
C THR A 213 5.61 18.63 2.44
N ASP A 214 6.15 18.42 3.63
CA ASP A 214 7.59 18.45 3.90
C ASP A 214 8.13 17.04 3.88
N THR A 215 9.24 16.83 3.16
CA THR A 215 9.90 15.52 3.09
C THR A 215 11.39 15.67 3.35
N LYS A 216 11.88 14.91 4.33
CA LYS A 216 13.30 14.78 4.65
C LYS A 216 13.84 13.52 4.00
N ILE A 217 14.90 13.68 3.21
CA ILE A 217 15.64 12.59 2.58
C ILE A 217 16.95 12.41 3.34
N GLY A 218 17.13 11.21 3.90
CA GLY A 218 18.32 10.87 4.68
C GLY A 218 19.61 10.86 3.86
N GLU A 219 20.74 11.04 4.52
CA GLU A 219 22.06 10.91 3.92
C GLU A 219 22.38 9.45 3.56
N ARG A 220 23.31 9.27 2.61
CA ARG A 220 23.91 7.99 2.26
C ARG A 220 25.38 8.00 2.62
N ILE A 221 25.71 7.35 3.72
CA ILE A 221 27.07 7.35 4.28
C ILE A 221 28.07 6.70 3.31
N SER A 222 27.68 5.60 2.66
CA SER A 222 28.56 4.85 1.73
C SER A 222 28.98 5.64 0.48
N THR A 223 28.23 6.69 0.11
CA THR A 223 28.51 7.53 -1.07
C THR A 223 28.80 8.99 -0.72
N THR A 224 28.99 9.31 0.56
CA THR A 224 29.15 10.69 1.08
C THR A 224 28.07 11.65 0.59
N THR A 225 26.86 11.11 0.39
CA THR A 225 25.74 11.86 -0.13
C THR A 225 24.96 12.45 1.05
N SER A 226 25.04 13.79 1.28
CA SER A 226 24.30 14.49 2.35
C SER A 226 22.79 14.39 2.14
N GLY A 227 22.02 14.36 3.20
CA GLY A 227 20.55 14.47 3.14
C GLY A 227 20.10 15.84 2.64
N TYR A 228 18.84 15.96 2.30
CA TYR A 228 18.22 17.23 1.93
C TYR A 228 16.73 17.19 2.24
N ASP A 229 16.13 18.38 2.35
CA ASP A 229 14.69 18.52 2.59
C ASP A 229 14.03 19.04 1.32
N THR A 230 12.76 18.66 1.14
CA THR A 230 11.90 19.18 0.07
C THR A 230 10.57 19.64 0.65
N GLU A 231 10.04 20.73 0.11
CA GLU A 231 8.68 21.19 0.37
C GLU A 231 7.85 21.09 -0.92
N SER A 232 6.69 20.48 -0.84
CA SER A 232 5.74 20.40 -1.95
C SER A 232 4.40 21.02 -1.58
N ILE A 233 3.89 21.92 -2.44
CA ILE A 233 2.55 22.50 -2.30
C ILE A 233 1.70 22.02 -3.47
N TYR A 234 0.54 21.47 -3.18
CA TYR A 234 -0.42 20.98 -4.17
C TYR A 234 -1.75 21.70 -4.05
N TYR A 235 -2.11 22.47 -5.07
CA TYR A 235 -3.42 23.10 -5.23
C TYR A 235 -4.25 22.26 -6.19
N ASN A 236 -5.44 21.84 -5.78
CA ASN A 236 -6.28 21.00 -6.61
C ASN A 236 -7.76 21.37 -6.58
N VAL A 237 -8.44 20.96 -7.63
CA VAL A 237 -9.89 20.92 -7.73
C VAL A 237 -10.30 19.53 -8.15
N GLY A 238 -11.40 19.03 -7.63
CA GLY A 238 -11.85 17.69 -7.94
C GLY A 238 -13.33 17.45 -7.74
N LEU A 239 -13.70 16.22 -8.08
CA LEU A 239 -15.06 15.69 -7.92
C LEU A 239 -15.02 14.51 -6.96
N ARG A 240 -16.04 14.36 -6.14
CA ARG A 240 -16.17 13.23 -5.21
C ARG A 240 -17.62 12.78 -5.10
N GLY A 241 -17.83 11.46 -5.17
CA GLY A 241 -19.14 10.83 -5.08
C GLY A 241 -19.56 10.14 -6.36
N ASP A 242 -20.84 10.21 -6.72
CA ASP A 242 -21.41 9.61 -7.94
C ASP A 242 -21.15 10.57 -9.12
N ILE A 243 -19.98 10.38 -9.79
CA ILE A 243 -19.53 11.26 -10.89
C ILE A 243 -20.39 11.03 -12.14
N LEU A 244 -20.70 9.77 -12.42
CA LEU A 244 -21.62 9.34 -13.47
C LEU A 244 -22.48 8.17 -12.95
N PRO A 245 -23.61 7.84 -13.60
CA PRO A 245 -24.35 6.62 -13.27
C PRO A 245 -23.39 5.42 -13.26
N LYS A 246 -23.35 4.69 -12.14
CA LYS A 246 -22.48 3.53 -11.90
C LYS A 246 -20.97 3.84 -11.77
N LEU A 247 -20.54 5.10 -11.89
CA LEU A 247 -19.15 5.53 -11.70
C LEU A 247 -19.04 6.38 -10.43
N ILE A 248 -18.46 5.79 -9.39
CA ILE A 248 -18.34 6.39 -8.05
C ILE A 248 -16.86 6.53 -7.70
N GLY A 249 -16.51 7.62 -7.03
CA GLY A 249 -15.17 7.78 -6.51
C GLY A 249 -14.72 9.22 -6.38
N SER A 250 -13.43 9.45 -6.61
CA SER A 250 -12.82 10.77 -6.57
C SER A 250 -11.88 10.96 -7.77
N PHE A 251 -11.84 12.20 -8.25
CA PHE A 251 -10.91 12.67 -9.26
C PHE A 251 -10.46 14.07 -8.87
N ASP A 252 -9.16 14.26 -8.66
CA ASP A 252 -8.54 15.53 -8.33
C ASP A 252 -7.46 15.85 -9.37
N ILE A 253 -7.44 17.08 -9.87
CA ILE A 253 -6.43 17.61 -10.78
C ILE A 253 -5.96 18.95 -10.26
N GLY A 254 -4.68 19.27 -10.41
CA GLY A 254 -4.17 20.52 -9.89
C GLY A 254 -2.72 20.79 -10.27
N TYR A 255 -2.19 21.82 -9.65
CA TYR A 255 -0.82 22.28 -9.84
C TYR A 255 0.00 21.98 -8.59
N ARG A 256 1.17 21.39 -8.80
CA ARG A 256 2.09 21.02 -7.73
C ARG A 256 3.43 21.71 -7.93
N THR A 257 3.97 22.26 -6.84
CA THR A 257 5.34 22.76 -6.76
C THR A 257 6.17 21.85 -5.87
N LEU A 258 7.47 21.79 -6.11
CA LEU A 258 8.43 21.11 -5.28
C LEU A 258 9.69 21.97 -5.20
N SER A 259 10.02 22.40 -3.99
CA SER A 259 11.21 23.20 -3.67
C SER A 259 12.21 22.37 -2.87
N PHE A 260 13.48 22.68 -2.98
CA PHE A 260 14.56 21.98 -2.32
C PHE A 260 15.28 22.91 -1.33
N SER A 261 15.72 22.38 -0.18
CA SER A 261 16.53 23.11 0.80
C SER A 261 17.95 23.43 0.30
N THR A 262 18.36 22.84 -0.80
CA THR A 262 19.64 23.07 -1.48
C THR A 262 19.45 24.02 -2.66
N ASN A 263 20.55 24.65 -3.14
CA ASN A 263 20.52 25.55 -4.32
C ASN A 263 20.16 24.85 -5.64
N THR A 264 19.14 24.02 -5.61
CA THR A 264 18.64 23.26 -6.75
C THR A 264 17.41 23.94 -7.30
N LYS A 265 17.23 23.83 -8.60
CA LYS A 265 16.08 24.42 -9.29
C LYS A 265 14.77 23.73 -8.86
N ASP A 266 13.80 24.51 -8.46
CA ASP A 266 12.46 24.06 -8.13
C ASP A 266 11.78 23.40 -9.29
N PHE A 267 10.89 22.45 -8.99
CA PHE A 267 10.02 21.79 -9.97
C PHE A 267 8.58 22.17 -9.78
N ASN A 268 7.87 22.15 -10.87
CA ASN A 268 6.42 22.29 -10.85
C ASN A 268 5.79 21.42 -11.94
N GLY A 269 4.51 21.19 -11.81
CA GLY A 269 3.80 20.42 -12.82
C GLY A 269 2.38 20.07 -12.44
N LEU A 270 1.75 19.39 -13.38
CA LEU A 270 0.41 18.85 -13.20
C LEU A 270 0.46 17.70 -12.17
N GLY A 271 -0.36 17.80 -11.12
CA GLY A 271 -0.69 16.72 -10.20
C GLY A 271 -2.06 16.14 -10.54
N VAL A 272 -2.19 14.83 -10.47
CA VAL A 272 -3.45 14.11 -10.69
C VAL A 272 -3.59 13.03 -9.63
N THR A 273 -4.78 12.90 -9.06
CA THR A 273 -5.14 11.77 -8.20
C THR A 273 -6.56 11.33 -8.51
N SER A 274 -6.73 10.05 -8.79
CA SER A 274 -8.02 9.47 -9.11
C SER A 274 -8.19 8.09 -8.49
N ALA A 275 -9.36 7.83 -7.96
CA ALA A 275 -9.80 6.51 -7.53
C ALA A 275 -11.29 6.36 -7.88
N LEU A 276 -11.56 5.71 -9.01
CA LEU A 276 -12.90 5.56 -9.60
C LEU A 276 -13.30 4.10 -9.61
N THR A 277 -14.49 3.79 -9.14
CA THR A 277 -15.09 2.46 -9.19
C THR A 277 -16.25 2.49 -10.17
N TRP A 278 -16.14 1.72 -11.24
CA TRP A 278 -17.22 1.53 -12.21
C TRP A 278 -17.94 0.20 -11.96
N ARG A 279 -19.21 0.28 -11.61
CA ARG A 279 -20.11 -0.86 -11.39
C ARG A 279 -20.89 -1.14 -12.67
N MET A 280 -20.26 -1.79 -13.65
CA MET A 280 -20.91 -2.09 -14.95
C MET A 280 -22.16 -2.90 -14.77
N THR A 281 -22.06 -3.98 -13.98
CA THR A 281 -23.17 -4.86 -13.60
C THR A 281 -23.09 -5.21 -12.12
N PRO A 282 -24.11 -5.84 -11.51
CA PRO A 282 -24.03 -6.34 -10.13
C PRO A 282 -22.89 -7.35 -9.92
N LYS A 283 -22.47 -8.06 -10.98
CA LYS A 283 -21.39 -9.07 -10.92
C LYS A 283 -20.03 -8.54 -11.34
N PHE A 284 -19.96 -7.40 -12.04
CA PHE A 284 -18.70 -6.89 -12.60
C PHE A 284 -18.44 -5.45 -12.16
N LYS A 285 -17.31 -5.25 -11.49
CA LYS A 285 -16.83 -3.93 -11.08
C LYS A 285 -15.37 -3.75 -11.48
N THR A 286 -15.01 -2.53 -11.88
CA THR A 286 -13.64 -2.13 -12.21
C THR A 286 -13.24 -0.92 -11.38
N LEU A 287 -12.07 -0.98 -10.78
CA LEU A 287 -11.42 0.13 -10.09
C LEU A 287 -10.32 0.71 -10.98
N PHE A 288 -10.37 2.00 -11.22
CA PHE A 288 -9.33 2.78 -11.91
C PHE A 288 -8.65 3.67 -10.87
N LYS A 289 -7.33 3.57 -10.76
CA LYS A 289 -6.52 4.49 -9.96
C LYS A 289 -5.47 5.13 -10.86
N VAL A 290 -5.33 6.44 -10.77
CA VAL A 290 -4.27 7.18 -11.42
C VAL A 290 -3.69 8.14 -10.41
N SER A 291 -2.38 8.23 -10.34
CA SER A 291 -1.68 9.25 -9.56
C SER A 291 -0.50 9.80 -10.33
N ARG A 292 -0.24 11.08 -10.16
CA ARG A 292 0.95 11.75 -10.67
C ARG A 292 1.47 12.70 -9.61
N ASP A 293 2.66 12.38 -9.10
CA ASP A 293 3.27 13.05 -7.97
C ASP A 293 4.81 13.04 -8.05
N PHE A 294 5.47 13.83 -7.21
CA PHE A 294 6.91 13.75 -6.96
C PHE A 294 7.19 12.78 -5.83
N ASP A 295 8.30 12.05 -5.94
CA ASP A 295 8.78 11.14 -4.91
C ASP A 295 10.31 11.03 -4.97
N ALA A 296 10.92 10.35 -3.98
CA ALA A 296 12.34 10.08 -3.92
C ALA A 296 12.60 8.57 -3.89
N ALA A 297 13.62 8.16 -4.65
CA ALA A 297 14.12 6.79 -4.69
C ALA A 297 15.03 6.50 -3.49
N GLY A 298 15.34 5.23 -3.23
CA GLY A 298 16.35 4.82 -2.26
C GLY A 298 17.75 5.35 -2.57
N SER A 299 18.03 5.71 -3.83
CA SER A 299 19.23 6.46 -4.22
C SER A 299 19.29 7.89 -3.69
N GLY A 300 18.23 8.41 -3.10
CA GLY A 300 18.08 9.81 -2.75
C GLY A 300 17.76 10.72 -3.94
N SER A 301 17.56 10.18 -5.15
CA SER A 301 17.19 10.98 -6.32
C SER A 301 15.69 11.22 -6.36
N THR A 302 15.28 12.45 -6.63
CA THR A 302 13.87 12.80 -6.81
C THR A 302 13.41 12.49 -8.23
N TYR A 303 12.18 12.00 -8.35
CA TYR A 303 11.55 11.71 -9.63
C TYR A 303 10.07 12.11 -9.62
N ARG A 304 9.52 12.27 -10.79
CA ARG A 304 8.07 12.37 -10.98
C ARG A 304 7.53 10.99 -11.34
N ALA A 305 6.66 10.46 -10.49
CA ALA A 305 5.94 9.21 -10.77
C ALA A 305 4.58 9.49 -11.42
N THR A 306 4.25 8.73 -12.44
CA THR A 306 2.89 8.60 -12.97
C THR A 306 2.50 7.14 -12.90
N THR A 307 1.49 6.82 -12.10
CA THR A 307 1.04 5.44 -11.88
C THR A 307 -0.41 5.31 -12.30
N GLY A 308 -0.70 4.32 -13.12
CA GLY A 308 -2.05 3.91 -13.52
C GLY A 308 -2.31 2.47 -13.12
N ASN A 309 -3.45 2.19 -12.48
CA ASN A 309 -3.86 0.85 -12.11
C ASN A 309 -5.30 0.60 -12.52
N ILE A 310 -5.56 -0.54 -13.12
CA ILE A 310 -6.89 -1.04 -13.43
C ILE A 310 -7.06 -2.38 -12.74
N SER A 311 -8.12 -2.53 -11.96
CA SER A 311 -8.43 -3.78 -11.26
C SER A 311 -9.91 -4.11 -11.45
N SER A 312 -10.19 -5.24 -12.10
CA SER A 312 -11.54 -5.71 -12.39
C SER A 312 -11.85 -6.96 -11.57
N ILE A 313 -13.05 -7.03 -11.02
CA ILE A 313 -13.55 -8.19 -10.27
C ILE A 313 -14.85 -8.64 -10.91
N TYR A 314 -14.90 -9.90 -11.29
CA TYR A 314 -16.09 -10.59 -11.79
C TYR A 314 -16.54 -11.64 -10.78
N SER A 315 -17.75 -11.49 -10.23
CA SER A 315 -18.38 -12.48 -9.36
C SER A 315 -19.09 -13.53 -10.24
N ILE A 316 -18.47 -14.70 -10.38
CA ILE A 316 -19.03 -15.81 -11.16
C ILE A 316 -20.34 -16.26 -10.50
N ASN A 317 -20.26 -16.50 -9.18
CA ASN A 317 -21.39 -16.77 -8.30
C ASN A 317 -21.11 -16.23 -6.89
N SER A 318 -21.81 -16.70 -5.84
CA SER A 318 -21.58 -16.30 -4.44
C SER A 318 -20.18 -16.63 -3.96
N ASP A 319 -19.63 -17.77 -4.37
CA ASP A 319 -18.44 -18.38 -3.80
C ASP A 319 -17.19 -18.12 -4.65
N TYR A 320 -17.35 -17.97 -5.96
CA TYR A 320 -16.23 -17.80 -6.90
C TYR A 320 -16.15 -16.38 -7.45
N LYS A 321 -14.95 -15.79 -7.38
CA LYS A 321 -14.65 -14.46 -7.97
C LYS A 321 -13.37 -14.55 -8.78
N LEU A 322 -13.37 -13.91 -9.93
CA LEU A 322 -12.20 -13.73 -10.78
C LEU A 322 -11.74 -12.28 -10.68
N SER A 323 -10.44 -12.06 -10.42
CA SER A 323 -9.83 -10.74 -10.37
C SER A 323 -8.77 -10.61 -11.45
N LEU A 324 -8.81 -9.51 -12.19
CA LEU A 324 -7.82 -9.11 -13.19
C LEU A 324 -7.22 -7.78 -12.76
N GLY A 325 -5.91 -7.64 -12.83
CA GLY A 325 -5.20 -6.41 -12.52
C GLY A 325 -4.16 -6.08 -13.57
N TYR A 326 -4.05 -4.81 -13.91
CA TYR A 326 -2.95 -4.24 -14.67
C TYR A 326 -2.49 -2.95 -14.00
N GLY A 327 -1.18 -2.81 -13.84
CA GLY A 327 -0.54 -1.62 -13.31
C GLY A 327 0.59 -1.18 -14.21
N HIS A 328 0.70 0.13 -14.43
CA HIS A 328 1.80 0.77 -15.12
C HIS A 328 2.31 1.94 -14.30
N THR A 329 3.62 1.99 -14.07
CA THR A 329 4.28 3.11 -13.39
C THR A 329 5.41 3.63 -14.26
N LEU A 330 5.39 4.93 -14.52
CA LEU A 330 6.48 5.65 -15.17
C LEU A 330 7.12 6.58 -14.15
N LYS A 331 8.41 6.41 -13.90
CA LYS A 331 9.24 7.31 -13.09
C LYS A 331 10.15 8.10 -14.02
N PHE A 332 10.08 9.41 -13.90
CA PHE A 332 10.87 10.33 -14.69
C PHE A 332 11.89 11.01 -13.80
N PHE A 333 13.16 10.61 -13.91
CA PHE A 333 14.30 11.22 -13.22
C PHE A 333 14.88 12.33 -14.08
N ARG A 334 15.30 13.43 -13.45
CA ARG A 334 15.95 14.54 -14.16
C ARG A 334 17.40 14.73 -13.68
N SER A 335 18.29 15.03 -14.62
CA SER A 335 19.72 15.25 -14.35
C SER A 335 20.02 16.52 -13.56
N ASP A 336 19.10 17.48 -13.54
CA ASP A 336 19.21 18.77 -12.84
C ASP A 336 18.80 18.70 -11.37
N ILE A 337 18.40 17.51 -10.86
CA ILE A 337 18.07 17.30 -9.48
C ILE A 337 19.30 16.81 -8.72
N VAL A 338 19.65 17.54 -7.72
CA VAL A 338 20.71 17.50 -6.66
C VAL A 338 21.82 16.46 -6.82
N ARG A 339 21.65 15.35 -7.53
CA ARG A 339 22.62 14.24 -7.57
C ARG A 339 22.46 13.24 -8.70
N GLY A 340 21.58 13.45 -9.62
CA GLY A 340 21.45 12.58 -10.77
C GLY A 340 22.25 13.10 -11.94
N THR A 341 23.36 12.45 -12.26
CA THR A 341 24.05 12.68 -13.53
C THR A 341 23.25 12.13 -14.72
N ASP A 342 22.21 11.34 -14.44
CA ASP A 342 21.46 10.63 -15.47
C ASP A 342 19.98 11.01 -15.45
N SER A 343 19.54 11.74 -16.47
CA SER A 343 18.14 11.80 -16.83
C SER A 343 17.76 10.43 -17.39
N ARG A 344 16.89 9.70 -16.71
CA ARG A 344 16.39 8.41 -17.15
C ARG A 344 14.90 8.28 -16.88
N ASP A 345 14.27 7.45 -17.68
CA ASP A 345 12.92 6.99 -17.43
C ASP A 345 12.99 5.55 -16.93
N GLU A 346 12.21 5.23 -15.93
CA GLU A 346 12.01 3.86 -15.47
C GLU A 346 10.54 3.50 -15.62
N THR A 347 10.27 2.32 -16.14
CA THR A 347 8.91 1.79 -16.24
C THR A 347 8.76 0.52 -15.43
N LEU A 348 7.57 0.34 -14.87
CA LEU A 348 7.17 -0.88 -14.18
C LEU A 348 5.79 -1.28 -14.66
N ASP A 349 5.70 -2.41 -15.33
CA ASP A 349 4.45 -3.04 -15.76
C ASP A 349 4.14 -4.25 -14.90
N SER A 350 2.89 -4.39 -14.50
CA SER A 350 2.42 -5.55 -13.76
C SER A 350 1.07 -6.03 -14.27
N PHE A 351 0.94 -7.34 -14.43
CA PHE A 351 -0.31 -8.01 -14.73
C PHE A 351 -0.61 -9.03 -13.65
N SER A 352 -1.87 -9.19 -13.27
CA SER A 352 -2.29 -10.21 -12.30
C SER A 352 -3.63 -10.83 -12.67
N LEU A 353 -3.75 -12.14 -12.43
CA LEU A 353 -4.96 -12.92 -12.56
C LEU A 353 -5.14 -13.74 -11.28
N LYS A 354 -6.30 -13.66 -10.62
CA LYS A 354 -6.59 -14.40 -9.40
C LYS A 354 -7.98 -15.00 -9.43
N LEU A 355 -8.06 -16.25 -9.02
CA LEU A 355 -9.32 -16.95 -8.77
C LEU A 355 -9.49 -17.10 -7.26
N HIS A 356 -10.59 -16.60 -6.73
CA HIS A 356 -10.94 -16.68 -5.32
C HIS A 356 -12.11 -17.66 -5.15
N TYR A 357 -11.95 -18.58 -4.21
CA TYR A 357 -13.01 -19.44 -3.70
C TYR A 357 -13.31 -19.05 -2.26
N ILE A 358 -14.51 -18.54 -1.98
CA ILE A 358 -14.92 -17.98 -0.69
C ILE A 358 -16.26 -18.62 -0.30
N PRO A 359 -16.24 -19.89 0.16
CA PRO A 359 -17.46 -20.62 0.50
C PRO A 359 -18.16 -20.08 1.75
N SER A 360 -17.45 -19.32 2.58
CA SER A 360 -18.00 -18.71 3.78
C SER A 360 -17.22 -17.43 4.14
N ALA A 361 -17.73 -16.67 5.09
CA ALA A 361 -17.03 -15.49 5.64
C ALA A 361 -15.71 -15.84 6.35
N ASN A 362 -15.58 -17.09 6.80
CA ASN A 362 -14.49 -17.57 7.63
C ASN A 362 -13.37 -18.25 6.85
N TYR A 363 -13.60 -18.59 5.58
CA TYR A 363 -12.67 -19.37 4.79
C TYR A 363 -12.54 -18.82 3.36
N ALA A 364 -11.31 -18.68 2.90
CA ALA A 364 -11.03 -18.30 1.52
C ALA A 364 -9.79 -19.04 0.99
N VAL A 365 -9.86 -19.49 -0.26
CA VAL A 365 -8.72 -19.99 -1.03
C VAL A 365 -8.52 -19.11 -2.26
N THR A 366 -7.27 -18.76 -2.55
CA THR A 366 -6.93 -17.96 -3.73
C THR A 366 -5.81 -18.64 -4.50
N ALA A 367 -6.02 -18.84 -5.80
CA ALA A 367 -4.99 -19.18 -6.75
C ALA A 367 -4.70 -17.97 -7.63
N GLY A 368 -3.44 -17.64 -7.86
CA GLY A 368 -3.04 -16.43 -8.57
C GLY A 368 -1.82 -16.62 -9.46
N TYR A 369 -1.76 -15.77 -10.49
CA TYR A 369 -0.60 -15.55 -11.32
C TYR A 369 -0.32 -14.06 -11.40
N ARG A 370 0.95 -13.69 -11.33
CA ARG A 370 1.44 -12.33 -11.51
C ARG A 370 2.65 -12.33 -12.44
N TYR A 371 2.65 -11.40 -13.38
CA TYR A 371 3.79 -11.05 -14.21
C TYR A 371 4.21 -9.62 -13.90
N VAL A 372 5.51 -9.37 -13.77
CA VAL A 372 6.08 -8.03 -13.60
C VAL A 372 7.23 -7.86 -14.56
N LYS A 373 7.27 -6.71 -15.22
CA LYS A 373 8.41 -6.27 -16.04
C LYS A 373 8.84 -4.90 -15.57
N SER A 374 10.10 -4.75 -15.27
CA SER A 374 10.74 -3.49 -14.93
C SER A 374 11.80 -3.17 -15.97
N ASP A 375 11.71 -1.97 -16.52
CA ASP A 375 12.75 -1.34 -17.34
C ASP A 375 13.26 -0.15 -16.52
N ALA A 376 14.39 -0.34 -15.84
CA ALA A 376 14.91 0.54 -14.82
C ALA A 376 16.45 0.52 -14.83
N GLN A 377 17.09 1.07 -13.79
CA GLN A 377 18.55 0.98 -13.63
C GLN A 377 19.03 -0.48 -13.56
N GLN A 378 18.19 -1.38 -13.04
CA GLN A 378 18.34 -2.81 -13.13
C GLN A 378 17.04 -3.38 -13.71
N ASP A 379 17.09 -3.79 -14.97
CA ASP A 379 15.94 -4.40 -15.64
C ASP A 379 15.69 -5.78 -15.05
N TYR A 380 14.43 -6.14 -14.91
CA TYR A 380 14.06 -7.50 -14.57
C TYR A 380 12.66 -7.82 -15.05
N ASP A 381 12.42 -9.10 -15.22
CA ASP A 381 11.06 -9.64 -15.28
C ASP A 381 10.91 -10.81 -14.30
N LEU A 382 9.68 -11.07 -13.91
CA LEU A 382 9.38 -12.20 -13.08
C LEU A 382 7.97 -12.72 -13.32
N ASN A 383 7.84 -14.02 -13.15
CA ASN A 383 6.57 -14.74 -13.11
C ASN A 383 6.37 -15.30 -11.70
N GLU A 384 5.23 -15.04 -11.11
CA GLU A 384 4.85 -15.53 -9.80
C GLU A 384 3.55 -16.33 -9.88
N TYR A 385 3.55 -17.49 -9.25
CA TYR A 385 2.36 -18.30 -9.03
C TYR A 385 2.09 -18.36 -7.53
N GLU A 386 0.88 -18.11 -7.11
CA GLU A 386 0.50 -18.14 -5.70
C GLU A 386 -0.68 -19.07 -5.45
N LEU A 387 -0.64 -19.77 -4.32
CA LEU A 387 -1.77 -20.46 -3.74
C LEU A 387 -1.85 -20.09 -2.27
N SER A 388 -2.99 -19.58 -1.83
CA SER A 388 -3.17 -19.19 -0.43
C SER A 388 -4.48 -19.70 0.13
N ALA A 389 -4.48 -20.01 1.42
CA ALA A 389 -5.65 -20.30 2.21
C ALA A 389 -5.68 -19.38 3.42
N GLN A 390 -6.86 -18.83 3.70
CA GLN A 390 -7.10 -17.93 4.83
C GLN A 390 -8.23 -18.49 5.68
N VAL A 391 -8.05 -18.41 6.98
CA VAL A 391 -9.03 -18.81 7.99
C VAL A 391 -9.26 -17.65 8.96
N ARG A 392 -10.51 -17.40 9.28
CA ARG A 392 -10.95 -16.39 10.26
C ARG A 392 -11.82 -17.04 11.33
N TYR A 393 -11.51 -16.79 12.59
CA TYR A 393 -12.23 -17.32 13.72
C TYR A 393 -12.59 -16.26 14.76
#